data_2d50732393b3b8917b4b3f4294481017
#
_entry.id   2d50732393b3b8917b4b3f4294481017
#
_cell.length_a   1.000
_cell.length_b   1.000
_cell.length_c   1.000
_cell.angle_alpha   90.00
_cell.angle_beta   90.00
_cell.angle_gamma   90.00
#
_symmetry.space_group_name_H-M   'P 1'
#
loop_
_entity.id
_entity.type
_entity.pdbx_description
1 polymer ?
#
loop_
_entity_poly.entity_id
_entity_poly.type
_entity_poly.pdbx_seq_one_letter_code
_entity_poly.pdbx_strand_id
1 'polypeptide(L)'
;MQQLARDRHPFRLLLYLEWILLSIAVLAAFSPLLFSHPPKHFSGPFSAHRDLPIRPLFQLGAFLSLVGLGGLGLKLPSRSHWQQGLYIAAGLGLSWLTVLLVGHGATVFPPLLLIVVIRACLLFPWSGRILVASLAYSSFIFMLVLTFSGIRPLGVPLGRSLPAIVRRIPPESLRSVLLGLALNTALLFGLVLGFVLLLVGAVIAESRSRQQLSEANHRLRQYALLIENQATLQERNRIAREIHDSVGHSLVAQSIQLENVAMLLPQKTGPLADHLDKSRQLGREALQHVRQSVATLRHHPLQGKALAVAIASLLQEFQHNCAIPVEAKVQIEVEPSPEVATALYRIVQEALTNISKHSQADRVQLSLCDRPGDLKLDIEDNGQGFDPSQNTTGFGLQSMRERTTALGGSFYLHSQPEQGCQIQVVMPRQGVVS
;
A
#
# COMPACT_ATOMS: atom_id res chain seq x y z
N MET A 1 -8.44 7.55 -5.46
CA MET A 1 -7.04 8.05 -5.50
C MET A 1 -6.05 7.14 -6.24
N GLN A 2 -6.24 5.83 -6.35
CA GLN A 2 -5.32 4.92 -7.10
C GLN A 2 -5.36 5.06 -8.64
N GLN A 3 -6.42 5.58 -9.26
CA GLN A 3 -6.51 5.78 -10.71
C GLN A 3 -5.71 7.00 -11.21
N LEU A 4 -5.58 8.08 -10.43
CA LEU A 4 -4.81 9.27 -10.78
C LEU A 4 -3.29 9.10 -10.72
N ALA A 5 -2.78 8.07 -10.02
CA ALA A 5 -1.36 7.77 -9.94
C ALA A 5 -0.83 6.97 -11.15
N ARG A 6 -1.70 6.37 -11.96
CA ARG A 6 -1.34 5.53 -13.13
C ARG A 6 -0.97 6.32 -14.38
N ASP A 7 -1.34 7.60 -14.45
CA ASP A 7 -1.12 8.45 -15.64
C ASP A 7 0.18 9.28 -15.58
N ARG A 8 0.96 9.17 -14.51
CA ARG A 8 2.27 9.84 -14.42
C ARG A 8 3.36 8.93 -14.96
N HIS A 9 4.32 9.52 -15.68
CA HIS A 9 5.48 8.82 -16.20
C HIS A 9 6.14 7.99 -15.07
N PRO A 10 6.28 6.65 -15.23
CA PRO A 10 6.65 5.74 -14.14
C PRO A 10 8.05 6.01 -13.55
N PHE A 11 8.90 6.71 -14.33
CA PHE A 11 10.28 7.02 -13.93
C PHE A 11 10.59 8.49 -14.16
N ARG A 12 10.59 9.30 -13.12
CA ARG A 12 10.93 10.73 -13.18
C ARG A 12 12.32 10.96 -13.80
N LEU A 13 13.28 10.10 -13.52
CA LEU A 13 14.65 10.21 -14.05
C LEU A 13 14.70 10.06 -15.56
N LEU A 14 13.94 9.13 -16.14
CA LEU A 14 13.85 8.95 -17.60
C LEU A 14 13.12 10.13 -18.26
N LEU A 15 12.12 10.71 -17.61
CA LEU A 15 11.47 11.92 -18.07
C LEU A 15 12.45 13.10 -18.16
N TYR A 16 13.31 13.30 -17.15
CA TYR A 16 14.34 14.33 -17.19
C TYR A 16 15.34 14.08 -18.34
N LEU A 17 15.71 12.84 -18.58
CA LEU A 17 16.59 12.49 -19.70
C LEU A 17 15.92 12.83 -21.05
N GLU A 18 14.63 12.53 -21.22
CA GLU A 18 13.89 12.93 -22.42
C GLU A 18 13.86 14.45 -22.61
N TRP A 19 13.64 15.22 -21.52
CA TRP A 19 13.65 16.68 -21.61
C TRP A 19 15.02 17.24 -21.94
N ILE A 20 16.10 16.65 -21.43
CA ILE A 20 17.47 17.02 -21.79
C ILE A 20 17.73 16.75 -23.28
N LEU A 21 17.38 15.57 -23.78
CA LEU A 21 17.52 15.23 -25.20
C LEU A 21 16.69 16.14 -26.09
N LEU A 22 15.47 16.47 -25.69
CA LEU A 22 14.62 17.41 -26.40
C LEU A 22 15.24 18.82 -26.44
N SER A 23 15.79 19.28 -25.32
CA SER A 23 16.49 20.57 -25.24
C SER A 23 17.70 20.61 -26.14
N ILE A 24 18.49 19.52 -26.21
CA ILE A 24 19.61 19.39 -27.15
C ILE A 24 19.12 19.46 -28.61
N ALA A 25 18.02 18.78 -28.93
CA ALA A 25 17.42 18.83 -30.25
C ALA A 25 16.95 20.24 -30.66
N VAL A 26 16.28 20.94 -29.71
CA VAL A 26 15.85 22.33 -29.87
C VAL A 26 17.07 23.24 -30.12
N LEU A 27 18.09 23.15 -29.28
CA LEU A 27 19.31 23.95 -29.38
C LEU A 27 19.99 23.67 -30.76
N ALA A 28 20.12 22.40 -31.16
CA ALA A 28 20.70 22.04 -32.43
C ALA A 28 19.88 22.54 -33.65
N ALA A 29 18.55 22.51 -33.54
CA ALA A 29 17.65 23.01 -34.61
C ALA A 29 17.72 24.52 -34.80
N PHE A 30 17.81 25.27 -33.71
CA PHE A 30 17.73 26.75 -33.76
C PHE A 30 19.10 27.44 -33.55
N SER A 31 20.19 26.69 -33.32
CA SER A 31 21.55 27.27 -33.19
C SER A 31 21.99 28.14 -34.38
N PRO A 32 21.65 27.86 -35.65
CA PRO A 32 22.02 28.73 -36.73
C PRO A 32 21.40 30.15 -36.68
N LEU A 33 20.23 30.28 -36.02
CA LEU A 33 19.57 31.57 -35.83
C LEU A 33 20.26 32.42 -34.75
N LEU A 34 20.82 31.75 -33.72
CA LEU A 34 21.50 32.42 -32.59
C LEU A 34 22.91 32.91 -32.97
N PHE A 35 23.59 32.24 -33.88
CA PHE A 35 25.00 32.51 -34.24
C PHE A 35 25.20 33.07 -35.63
N SER A 36 24.14 33.30 -36.44
CA SER A 36 24.26 33.98 -37.74
C SER A 36 24.46 35.48 -37.56
N HIS A 37 25.73 35.89 -37.37
CA HIS A 37 26.08 37.27 -37.68
C HIS A 37 26.00 37.44 -39.20
N PRO A 38 25.29 38.42 -39.76
CA PRO A 38 25.36 38.68 -41.20
C PRO A 38 26.80 39.10 -41.52
N PRO A 39 27.46 38.48 -42.52
CA PRO A 39 28.77 38.93 -42.94
C PRO A 39 28.64 40.36 -43.45
N LYS A 40 29.19 41.32 -42.67
CA LYS A 40 29.40 42.69 -43.16
C LYS A 40 30.37 42.58 -44.33
N HIS A 41 29.94 43.08 -45.49
CA HIS A 41 30.69 43.20 -46.76
C HIS A 41 30.82 41.95 -47.64
N PHE A 42 29.80 41.79 -48.49
CA PHE A 42 30.01 41.44 -49.89
C PHE A 42 28.82 41.93 -50.70
N SER A 43 28.88 43.22 -51.09
CA SER A 43 27.98 43.84 -52.06
C SER A 43 28.46 43.47 -53.47
N GLY A 44 28.03 42.33 -53.93
CA GLY A 44 28.15 41.95 -55.33
C GLY A 44 26.77 42.00 -56.01
N PRO A 45 26.65 42.53 -57.27
CA PRO A 45 25.34 42.80 -57.86
C PRO A 45 24.58 41.55 -58.36
N PHE A 46 24.98 40.32 -57.98
CA PHE A 46 24.40 39.06 -58.49
C PHE A 46 23.95 38.08 -57.44
N SER A 47 23.53 38.52 -56.30
CA SER A 47 22.94 37.62 -55.29
C SER A 47 21.47 37.93 -54.94
N ALA A 48 20.67 38.28 -55.96
CA ALA A 48 19.22 38.25 -55.83
C ALA A 48 18.69 36.79 -55.87
N HIS A 49 19.20 35.89 -55.04
CA HIS A 49 18.43 34.72 -54.66
C HIS A 49 17.39 35.19 -53.65
N ARG A 50 16.17 35.40 -54.15
CA ARG A 50 14.94 35.53 -53.41
C ARG A 50 14.95 34.59 -52.21
N ASP A 51 15.24 35.12 -51.01
CA ASP A 51 14.87 34.50 -49.79
C ASP A 51 13.33 34.39 -49.75
N LEU A 52 12.83 33.25 -50.20
CA LEU A 52 11.42 32.94 -50.16
C LEU A 52 10.90 33.16 -48.74
N PRO A 53 9.72 33.78 -48.55
CA PRO A 53 9.09 34.01 -47.22
C PRO A 53 8.65 32.71 -46.52
N ILE A 54 9.14 31.57 -46.98
CA ILE A 54 8.79 30.21 -46.54
C ILE A 54 9.61 29.77 -45.30
N ARG A 55 10.81 30.35 -45.05
CA ARG A 55 11.67 30.00 -43.92
C ARG A 55 11.00 30.11 -42.55
N PRO A 56 10.23 31.16 -42.21
CA PRO A 56 9.57 31.24 -40.90
C PRO A 56 8.49 30.16 -40.71
N LEU A 57 7.80 29.76 -41.80
CA LEU A 57 6.79 28.71 -41.75
C LEU A 57 7.39 27.34 -41.44
N PHE A 58 8.53 27.00 -42.05
CA PHE A 58 9.26 25.76 -41.76
C PHE A 58 9.80 25.73 -40.35
N GLN A 59 10.29 26.85 -39.81
CA GLN A 59 10.74 26.96 -38.41
C GLN A 59 9.59 26.80 -37.41
N LEU A 60 8.44 27.39 -37.70
CA LEU A 60 7.24 27.20 -36.87
C LEU A 60 6.77 25.76 -36.90
N GLY A 61 6.77 25.10 -38.09
CA GLY A 61 6.44 23.68 -38.20
C GLY A 61 7.38 22.78 -37.43
N ALA A 62 8.70 23.06 -37.49
CA ALA A 62 9.70 22.33 -36.70
C ALA A 62 9.51 22.52 -35.21
N PHE A 63 9.21 23.74 -34.78
CA PHE A 63 8.89 24.00 -33.35
C PHE A 63 7.64 23.24 -32.90
N LEU A 64 6.57 23.25 -33.69
CA LEU A 64 5.34 22.52 -33.36
C LEU A 64 5.57 20.99 -33.34
N SER A 65 6.42 20.44 -34.23
CA SER A 65 6.76 19.01 -34.23
C SER A 65 7.54 18.62 -32.96
N LEU A 66 8.47 19.47 -32.49
CA LEU A 66 9.22 19.25 -31.25
C LEU A 66 8.31 19.36 -30.03
N VAL A 67 7.41 20.34 -29.99
CA VAL A 67 6.39 20.47 -28.92
C VAL A 67 5.45 19.25 -28.92
N GLY A 68 5.02 18.80 -30.10
CA GLY A 68 4.22 17.59 -30.25
C GLY A 68 4.95 16.33 -29.73
N LEU A 69 6.23 16.18 -30.03
CA LEU A 69 7.05 15.08 -29.54
C LEU A 69 7.20 15.16 -27.99
N GLY A 70 7.41 16.36 -27.44
CA GLY A 70 7.45 16.57 -25.99
C GLY A 70 6.11 16.27 -25.32
N GLY A 71 5.00 16.73 -25.91
CA GLY A 71 3.64 16.48 -25.41
C GLY A 71 3.26 14.98 -25.40
N LEU A 72 3.68 14.22 -26.41
CA LEU A 72 3.53 12.77 -26.41
C LEU A 72 4.19 12.10 -25.19
N GLY A 73 5.31 12.64 -24.68
CA GLY A 73 6.01 12.10 -23.51
C GLY A 73 5.26 12.23 -22.17
N LEU A 74 4.27 13.12 -22.09
CA LEU A 74 3.51 13.34 -20.85
C LEU A 74 2.52 12.22 -20.54
N LYS A 75 2.03 11.49 -21.56
CA LYS A 75 1.08 10.38 -21.40
C LYS A 75 1.53 9.18 -22.22
N LEU A 76 1.84 8.09 -21.52
CA LEU A 76 2.20 6.82 -22.15
C LEU A 76 0.93 5.98 -22.38
N PRO A 77 0.72 5.38 -23.56
CA PRO A 77 -0.44 4.54 -23.82
C PRO A 77 -0.35 3.24 -23.03
N SER A 78 -1.38 2.92 -22.23
CA SER A 78 -1.37 1.78 -21.30
C SER A 78 -2.22 0.58 -21.74
N ARG A 79 -3.02 0.68 -22.81
CA ARG A 79 -4.16 -0.24 -23.01
C ARG A 79 -4.10 -1.23 -24.17
N SER A 80 -3.32 -0.99 -25.24
CA SER A 80 -3.33 -1.86 -26.42
C SER A 80 -1.99 -1.85 -27.14
N HIS A 81 -1.52 -3.03 -27.58
CA HIS A 81 -0.31 -3.15 -28.38
C HIS A 81 -0.37 -2.31 -29.67
N TRP A 82 -1.55 -2.19 -30.28
CA TRP A 82 -1.77 -1.33 -31.44
C TRP A 82 -1.55 0.16 -31.12
N GLN A 83 -2.08 0.63 -29.98
CA GLN A 83 -1.89 2.02 -29.54
C GLN A 83 -0.42 2.32 -29.24
N GLN A 84 0.28 1.36 -28.62
CA GLN A 84 1.73 1.46 -28.37
C GLN A 84 2.52 1.54 -29.68
N GLY A 85 2.18 0.72 -30.66
CA GLY A 85 2.79 0.77 -31.99
C GLY A 85 2.54 2.09 -32.68
N LEU A 86 1.31 2.59 -32.71
CA LEU A 86 0.95 3.88 -33.28
C LEU A 86 1.67 5.05 -32.60
N TYR A 87 1.82 4.99 -31.29
CA TYR A 87 2.52 5.99 -30.49
C TYR A 87 4.02 6.08 -30.89
N ILE A 88 4.70 4.95 -31.03
CA ILE A 88 6.10 4.91 -31.48
C ILE A 88 6.21 5.37 -32.93
N ALA A 89 5.29 4.95 -33.79
CA ALA A 89 5.27 5.40 -35.22
C ALA A 89 5.06 6.92 -35.33
N ALA A 90 4.18 7.51 -34.49
CA ALA A 90 3.99 8.95 -34.41
C ALA A 90 5.26 9.67 -33.94
N GLY A 91 5.97 9.11 -32.93
CA GLY A 91 7.25 9.63 -32.47
C GLY A 91 8.33 9.63 -33.54
N LEU A 92 8.46 8.54 -34.31
CA LEU A 92 9.36 8.45 -35.44
C LEU A 92 8.96 9.43 -36.56
N GLY A 93 7.67 9.54 -36.90
CA GLY A 93 7.15 10.45 -37.89
C GLY A 93 7.43 11.92 -37.56
N LEU A 94 7.21 12.33 -36.30
CA LEU A 94 7.52 13.67 -35.79
C LEU A 94 9.03 13.95 -35.83
N SER A 95 9.86 12.95 -35.53
CA SER A 95 11.32 13.08 -35.62
C SER A 95 11.78 13.31 -37.07
N TRP A 96 11.24 12.58 -38.04
CA TRP A 96 11.49 12.79 -39.46
C TRP A 96 10.97 14.15 -39.93
N LEU A 97 9.76 14.52 -39.55
CA LEU A 97 9.18 15.83 -39.88
C LEU A 97 10.06 16.98 -39.41
N THR A 98 10.57 16.90 -38.18
CA THR A 98 11.49 17.90 -37.63
C THR A 98 12.74 18.03 -38.48
N VAL A 99 13.37 16.91 -38.84
CA VAL A 99 14.59 16.89 -39.64
C VAL A 99 14.36 17.46 -41.06
N LEU A 100 13.25 17.11 -41.68
CA LEU A 100 12.88 17.62 -43.02
C LEU A 100 12.61 19.14 -43.02
N LEU A 101 12.08 19.66 -41.90
CA LEU A 101 11.80 21.11 -41.79
C LEU A 101 13.03 21.93 -41.39
N VAL A 102 13.92 21.38 -40.55
CA VAL A 102 15.12 22.08 -40.04
C VAL A 102 16.29 21.98 -41.03
N GLY A 103 16.46 20.85 -41.72
CA GLY A 103 17.56 20.61 -42.64
C GLY A 103 18.91 20.25 -42.01
N HIS A 104 18.98 20.08 -40.68
CA HIS A 104 20.22 19.74 -39.93
C HIS A 104 20.14 18.31 -39.37
N GLY A 105 19.90 17.32 -40.26
CA GLY A 105 19.64 15.94 -39.89
C GLY A 105 20.71 15.30 -39.00
N ALA A 106 21.99 15.49 -39.28
CA ALA A 106 23.09 14.87 -38.55
C ALA A 106 23.17 15.28 -37.05
N THR A 107 22.67 16.45 -36.68
CA THR A 107 22.75 16.98 -35.33
C THR A 107 21.43 16.87 -34.56
N VAL A 108 20.30 16.99 -35.26
CA VAL A 108 18.94 17.03 -34.63
C VAL A 108 18.35 15.62 -34.51
N PHE A 109 18.62 14.73 -35.46
CA PHE A 109 17.97 13.43 -35.53
C PHE A 109 18.38 12.45 -34.41
N PRO A 110 19.67 12.32 -34.05
CA PRO A 110 20.09 11.38 -32.98
C PRO A 110 19.35 11.56 -31.63
N PRO A 111 19.27 12.75 -31.03
CA PRO A 111 18.57 12.92 -29.77
C PRO A 111 17.08 12.63 -29.89
N LEU A 112 16.41 12.91 -31.00
CA LEU A 112 15.01 12.59 -31.23
C LEU A 112 14.76 11.08 -31.29
N LEU A 113 15.62 10.34 -32.01
CA LEU A 113 15.54 8.89 -32.09
C LEU A 113 15.79 8.23 -30.73
N LEU A 114 16.73 8.76 -29.92
CA LEU A 114 16.94 8.26 -28.54
C LEU A 114 15.72 8.42 -27.66
N ILE A 115 14.97 9.53 -27.77
CA ILE A 115 13.70 9.72 -27.05
C ILE A 115 12.71 8.61 -27.45
N VAL A 116 12.58 8.31 -28.74
CA VAL A 116 11.67 7.25 -29.22
C VAL A 116 12.08 5.88 -28.67
N VAL A 117 13.38 5.57 -28.61
CA VAL A 117 13.90 4.31 -28.10
C VAL A 117 13.72 4.21 -26.59
N ILE A 118 13.93 5.28 -25.83
CA ILE A 118 13.66 5.32 -24.38
C ILE A 118 12.18 4.99 -24.11
N ARG A 119 11.26 5.60 -24.87
CA ARG A 119 9.82 5.31 -24.76
C ARG A 119 9.48 3.87 -25.13
N ALA A 120 10.12 3.32 -26.16
CA ALA A 120 9.97 1.92 -26.51
C ALA A 120 10.43 0.97 -25.38
N CYS A 121 11.49 1.33 -24.65
CA CYS A 121 11.96 0.57 -23.50
C CYS A 121 10.93 0.53 -22.35
N LEU A 122 10.08 1.55 -22.23
CA LEU A 122 9.01 1.60 -21.24
C LEU A 122 7.76 0.81 -21.64
N LEU A 123 7.50 0.73 -22.95
CA LEU A 123 6.26 0.17 -23.49
C LEU A 123 6.38 -1.31 -23.86
N PHE A 124 7.54 -1.74 -24.37
CA PHE A 124 7.70 -3.06 -24.97
C PHE A 124 8.59 -4.00 -24.17
N PRO A 125 8.39 -5.32 -24.30
CA PRO A 125 9.33 -6.34 -23.86
C PRO A 125 10.62 -6.27 -24.67
N TRP A 126 11.65 -7.04 -24.27
CA TRP A 126 12.98 -6.99 -24.83
C TRP A 126 13.03 -7.09 -26.36
N SER A 127 12.25 -8.00 -26.95
CA SER A 127 12.15 -8.17 -28.42
C SER A 127 11.64 -6.91 -29.12
N GLY A 128 10.61 -6.27 -28.58
CA GLY A 128 10.08 -5.03 -29.14
C GLY A 128 11.04 -3.84 -29.01
N ARG A 129 11.82 -3.78 -27.93
CA ARG A 129 12.88 -2.77 -27.74
C ARG A 129 13.95 -2.86 -28.81
N ILE A 130 14.44 -4.08 -29.08
CA ILE A 130 15.43 -4.34 -30.13
C ILE A 130 14.87 -3.95 -31.50
N LEU A 131 13.62 -4.31 -31.81
CA LEU A 131 12.99 -3.97 -33.07
C LEU A 131 12.92 -2.44 -33.27
N VAL A 132 12.46 -1.68 -32.29
CA VAL A 132 12.38 -0.22 -32.39
C VAL A 132 13.76 0.40 -32.45
N ALA A 133 14.75 -0.10 -31.72
CA ALA A 133 16.12 0.36 -31.79
C ALA A 133 16.75 0.10 -33.14
N SER A 134 16.52 -1.08 -33.74
CA SER A 134 16.99 -1.41 -35.09
C SER A 134 16.34 -0.50 -36.16
N LEU A 135 15.03 -0.20 -35.99
CA LEU A 135 14.32 0.72 -36.86
C LEU A 135 14.88 2.15 -36.76
N ALA A 136 15.14 2.61 -35.51
CA ALA A 136 15.75 3.92 -35.28
C ALA A 136 17.17 4.01 -35.88
N TYR A 137 17.97 2.96 -35.69
CA TYR A 137 19.32 2.89 -36.29
C TYR A 137 19.29 2.88 -37.81
N SER A 138 18.44 2.06 -38.41
CA SER A 138 18.25 2.03 -39.88
C SER A 138 17.76 3.36 -40.42
N SER A 139 16.85 4.02 -39.68
CA SER A 139 16.36 5.36 -40.02
C SER A 139 17.48 6.41 -40.01
N PHE A 140 18.37 6.32 -39.01
CA PHE A 140 19.56 7.20 -38.96
C PHE A 140 20.53 6.95 -40.11
N ILE A 141 20.86 5.69 -40.43
CA ILE A 141 21.71 5.34 -41.57
C ILE A 141 21.10 5.88 -42.88
N PHE A 142 19.79 5.68 -43.07
CA PHE A 142 19.09 6.19 -44.24
C PHE A 142 19.21 7.72 -44.38
N MET A 143 19.05 8.45 -43.25
CA MET A 143 19.23 9.90 -43.20
C MET A 143 20.68 10.28 -43.55
N LEU A 144 21.70 9.56 -43.07
CA LEU A 144 23.09 9.79 -43.41
C LEU A 144 23.33 9.59 -44.95
N VAL A 145 22.79 8.51 -45.52
CA VAL A 145 22.90 8.24 -46.97
C VAL A 145 22.29 9.38 -47.79
N LEU A 146 21.09 9.86 -47.41
CA LEU A 146 20.46 11.00 -48.07
C LEU A 146 21.33 12.27 -47.99
N THR A 147 21.92 12.51 -46.81
CA THR A 147 22.80 13.68 -46.57
C THR A 147 24.03 13.65 -47.47
N PHE A 148 24.69 12.50 -47.59
CA PHE A 148 25.91 12.35 -48.39
C PHE A 148 25.64 12.19 -49.90
N SER A 149 24.46 11.69 -50.30
CA SER A 149 24.04 11.62 -51.70
C SER A 149 23.67 12.98 -52.30
N GLY A 150 23.63 14.04 -51.47
CA GLY A 150 23.26 15.38 -51.90
C GLY A 150 21.79 15.53 -52.32
N ILE A 151 20.96 14.52 -52.05
CA ILE A 151 19.53 14.54 -52.30
C ILE A 151 18.89 15.56 -51.36
N ARG A 152 18.08 16.44 -51.92
CA ARG A 152 17.37 17.50 -51.17
C ARG A 152 15.88 17.19 -51.13
N PRO A 153 15.42 16.36 -50.19
CA PRO A 153 13.99 16.12 -50.07
C PRO A 153 13.27 17.44 -49.72
N LEU A 154 12.22 17.75 -50.46
CA LEU A 154 11.48 19.02 -50.33
C LEU A 154 12.32 20.29 -50.55
N GLY A 155 13.46 20.17 -51.25
CA GLY A 155 14.35 21.32 -51.53
C GLY A 155 15.22 21.74 -50.32
N VAL A 156 15.11 21.10 -49.18
CA VAL A 156 15.85 21.41 -47.94
C VAL A 156 17.14 20.57 -47.89
N PRO A 157 18.33 21.19 -47.71
CA PRO A 157 19.58 20.45 -47.55
C PRO A 157 19.63 19.78 -46.17
N LEU A 158 19.77 18.48 -46.14
CA LEU A 158 19.86 17.70 -44.83
C LEU A 158 21.24 17.84 -44.17
N GLY A 159 22.24 18.34 -44.85
CA GLY A 159 23.60 18.55 -44.34
C GLY A 159 24.01 20.03 -44.33
N ARG A 160 25.05 20.34 -43.56
CA ARG A 160 25.70 21.65 -43.62
C ARG A 160 26.38 21.82 -45.00
N SER A 161 26.29 23.01 -45.58
CA SER A 161 27.13 23.35 -46.75
C SER A 161 28.61 23.20 -46.36
N LEU A 162 29.34 22.41 -47.16
CA LEU A 162 30.78 22.22 -46.91
C LEU A 162 31.49 23.58 -46.95
N PRO A 163 32.38 23.86 -45.96
CA PRO A 163 33.16 25.08 -45.95
C PRO A 163 33.92 25.24 -47.27
N ALA A 164 34.13 26.49 -47.69
CA ALA A 164 34.79 26.80 -48.98
C ALA A 164 36.19 26.14 -49.11
N ILE A 165 36.85 25.89 -47.99
CA ILE A 165 38.14 25.18 -47.93
C ILE A 165 38.03 23.74 -48.44
N VAL A 166 36.91 23.05 -48.13
CA VAL A 166 36.68 21.64 -48.55
C VAL A 166 36.46 21.51 -50.07
N ARG A 167 36.02 22.57 -50.73
CA ARG A 167 35.87 22.59 -52.19
C ARG A 167 37.20 22.56 -52.95
N ARG A 168 38.33 22.80 -52.27
CA ARG A 168 39.68 22.71 -52.87
C ARG A 168 40.30 21.31 -52.75
N ILE A 169 39.66 20.37 -52.08
CA ILE A 169 40.15 19.00 -51.94
C ILE A 169 39.78 18.19 -53.21
N PRO A 170 40.68 17.35 -53.70
CA PRO A 170 40.37 16.47 -54.83
C PRO A 170 39.16 15.58 -54.54
N PRO A 171 38.30 15.34 -55.54
CA PRO A 171 36.98 14.65 -55.27
C PRO A 171 37.15 13.23 -54.71
N GLU A 172 38.25 12.53 -55.05
CA GLU A 172 38.51 11.17 -54.52
C GLU A 172 38.87 11.17 -53.04
N SER A 173 39.73 12.07 -52.62
CA SER A 173 40.12 12.22 -51.21
C SER A 173 38.96 12.77 -50.36
N LEU A 174 38.16 13.66 -50.96
CA LEU A 174 36.95 14.17 -50.29
C LEU A 174 35.94 13.04 -50.04
N ARG A 175 35.73 12.15 -51.01
CA ARG A 175 34.80 11.02 -50.87
C ARG A 175 35.22 10.05 -49.78
N SER A 176 36.53 9.73 -49.68
CA SER A 176 37.05 8.85 -48.63
C SER A 176 36.90 9.45 -47.25
N VAL A 177 37.18 10.75 -47.06
CA VAL A 177 37.00 11.47 -45.77
C VAL A 177 35.52 11.54 -45.38
N LEU A 178 34.62 11.83 -46.32
CA LEU A 178 33.18 11.87 -46.06
C LEU A 178 32.64 10.49 -45.67
N LEU A 179 33.07 9.43 -46.35
CA LEU A 179 32.70 8.05 -46.02
C LEU A 179 33.21 7.66 -44.64
N GLY A 180 34.48 7.98 -44.32
CA GLY A 180 35.03 7.75 -42.98
C GLY A 180 34.25 8.47 -41.87
N LEU A 181 33.87 9.73 -42.12
CA LEU A 181 33.06 10.51 -41.19
C LEU A 181 31.66 9.92 -40.99
N ALA A 182 31.04 9.47 -42.11
CA ALA A 182 29.72 8.82 -42.06
C ALA A 182 29.76 7.51 -41.26
N LEU A 183 30.77 6.67 -41.51
CA LEU A 183 30.97 5.42 -40.78
C LEU A 183 31.22 5.67 -39.27
N ASN A 184 32.10 6.62 -38.94
CA ASN A 184 32.37 6.97 -37.56
C ASN A 184 31.12 7.48 -36.84
N THR A 185 30.32 8.34 -37.50
CA THR A 185 29.08 8.86 -36.95
C THR A 185 28.03 7.76 -36.74
N ALA A 186 27.95 6.83 -37.71
CA ALA A 186 27.05 5.67 -37.59
C ALA A 186 27.44 4.74 -36.47
N LEU A 187 28.74 4.42 -36.35
CA LEU A 187 29.26 3.59 -35.24
C LEU A 187 29.02 4.25 -33.88
N LEU A 188 29.31 5.55 -33.75
CA LEU A 188 29.10 6.29 -32.49
C LEU A 188 27.62 6.29 -32.10
N PHE A 189 26.71 6.52 -33.06
CA PHE A 189 25.30 6.49 -32.79
C PHE A 189 24.82 5.09 -32.38
N GLY A 190 25.30 4.02 -33.05
CA GLY A 190 25.02 2.63 -32.69
C GLY A 190 25.48 2.29 -31.25
N LEU A 191 26.67 2.75 -30.89
CA LEU A 191 27.22 2.54 -29.55
C LEU A 191 26.39 3.28 -28.46
N VAL A 192 26.01 4.54 -28.70
CA VAL A 192 25.15 5.32 -27.81
C VAL A 192 23.79 4.67 -27.68
N LEU A 193 23.21 4.18 -28.80
CA LEU A 193 21.92 3.49 -28.79
C LEU A 193 21.95 2.20 -27.96
N GLY A 194 23.01 1.38 -28.17
CA GLY A 194 23.25 0.18 -27.37
C GLY A 194 23.42 0.48 -25.90
N PHE A 195 24.21 1.51 -25.56
CA PHE A 195 24.40 1.96 -24.18
C PHE A 195 23.07 2.40 -23.54
N VAL A 196 22.27 3.20 -24.24
CA VAL A 196 20.95 3.65 -23.74
C VAL A 196 20.00 2.47 -23.53
N LEU A 197 19.97 1.50 -24.45
CA LEU A 197 19.16 0.28 -24.29
C LEU A 197 19.53 -0.50 -23.02
N LEU A 198 20.83 -0.70 -22.79
CA LEU A 198 21.33 -1.42 -21.61
C LEU A 198 21.05 -0.63 -20.32
N LEU A 199 21.34 0.67 -20.33
CA LEU A 199 21.16 1.52 -19.15
C LEU A 199 19.68 1.59 -18.74
N VAL A 200 18.79 1.90 -19.69
CA VAL A 200 17.35 1.99 -19.41
C VAL A 200 16.81 0.61 -19.02
N GLY A 201 17.27 -0.45 -19.68
CA GLY A 201 16.94 -1.83 -19.33
C GLY A 201 17.34 -2.18 -17.90
N ALA A 202 18.55 -1.81 -17.48
CA ALA A 202 19.06 -2.03 -16.12
C ALA A 202 18.25 -1.24 -15.07
N VAL A 203 17.95 0.03 -15.32
CA VAL A 203 17.12 0.86 -14.42
C VAL A 203 15.73 0.27 -14.23
N ILE A 204 15.11 -0.21 -15.30
CA ILE A 204 13.78 -0.84 -15.23
C ILE A 204 13.85 -2.17 -14.46
N ALA A 205 14.88 -3.00 -14.69
CA ALA A 205 15.08 -4.27 -14.02
C ALA A 205 15.30 -4.06 -12.51
N GLU A 206 16.17 -3.10 -12.15
CA GLU A 206 16.45 -2.74 -10.75
C GLU A 206 15.17 -2.26 -10.03
N SER A 207 14.39 -1.39 -10.66
CA SER A 207 13.13 -0.90 -10.07
C SER A 207 12.14 -2.04 -9.83
N ARG A 208 12.00 -2.99 -10.76
CA ARG A 208 11.15 -4.17 -10.59
C ARG A 208 11.63 -5.08 -9.47
N SER A 209 12.94 -5.31 -9.39
CA SER A 209 13.55 -6.12 -8.33
C SER A 209 13.28 -5.51 -6.95
N ARG A 210 13.45 -4.20 -6.80
CA ARG A 210 13.14 -3.49 -5.55
C ARG A 210 11.67 -3.59 -5.15
N GLN A 211 10.77 -3.48 -6.12
CA GLN A 211 9.34 -3.63 -5.86
C GLN A 211 8.99 -5.05 -5.39
N GLN A 212 9.51 -6.08 -6.08
CA GLN A 212 9.31 -7.48 -5.69
C GLN A 212 9.85 -7.77 -4.30
N LEU A 213 11.04 -7.23 -3.96
CA LEU A 213 11.64 -7.38 -2.63
C LEU A 213 10.77 -6.72 -1.56
N SER A 214 10.23 -5.53 -1.84
CA SER A 214 9.32 -4.82 -0.92
C SER A 214 8.03 -5.61 -0.68
N GLU A 215 7.43 -6.16 -1.74
CA GLU A 215 6.23 -7.01 -1.63
C GLU A 215 6.51 -8.30 -0.86
N ALA A 216 7.66 -8.94 -1.11
CA ALA A 216 8.07 -10.15 -0.38
C ALA A 216 8.28 -9.85 1.12
N ASN A 217 8.95 -8.74 1.46
CA ASN A 217 9.13 -8.32 2.85
C ASN A 217 7.80 -8.02 3.55
N HIS A 218 6.86 -7.40 2.84
CA HIS A 218 5.53 -7.15 3.40
C HIS A 218 4.80 -8.46 3.73
N ARG A 219 4.84 -9.44 2.83
CA ARG A 219 4.25 -10.78 3.06
C ARG A 219 4.93 -11.50 4.22
N LEU A 220 6.26 -11.45 4.31
CA LEU A 220 7.01 -12.07 5.42
C LEU A 220 6.59 -11.48 6.77
N ARG A 221 6.42 -10.15 6.87
CA ARG A 221 5.93 -9.51 8.11
C ARG A 221 4.51 -9.98 8.48
N GLN A 222 3.61 -10.10 7.50
CA GLN A 222 2.27 -10.63 7.74
C GLN A 222 2.30 -12.07 8.26
N TYR A 223 3.12 -12.95 7.66
CA TYR A 223 3.29 -14.32 8.13
C TYR A 223 3.90 -14.38 9.52
N ALA A 224 4.89 -13.54 9.84
CA ALA A 224 5.49 -13.50 11.17
C ALA A 224 4.45 -13.15 12.25
N LEU A 225 3.59 -12.17 12.01
CA LEU A 225 2.49 -11.81 12.93
C LEU A 225 1.47 -12.94 13.09
N LEU A 226 1.14 -13.66 12.01
CA LEU A 226 0.24 -14.81 12.09
C LEU A 226 0.84 -15.95 12.93
N ILE A 227 2.13 -16.25 12.71
CA ILE A 227 2.85 -17.29 13.48
C ILE A 227 2.94 -16.92 14.96
N GLU A 228 3.25 -15.65 15.28
CA GLU A 228 3.31 -15.16 16.66
C GLU A 228 1.95 -15.30 17.36
N ASN A 229 0.87 -14.89 16.71
CA ASN A 229 -0.49 -15.06 17.23
C ASN A 229 -0.82 -16.53 17.43
N GLN A 230 -0.47 -17.41 16.50
CA GLN A 230 -0.72 -18.85 16.62
C GLN A 230 0.10 -19.46 17.76
N ALA A 231 1.38 -19.10 17.89
CA ALA A 231 2.22 -19.54 18.99
C ALA A 231 1.66 -19.11 20.35
N THR A 232 1.19 -17.86 20.45
CA THR A 232 0.54 -17.34 21.68
C THR A 232 -0.71 -18.13 22.04
N LEU A 233 -1.55 -18.46 21.05
CA LEU A 233 -2.75 -19.29 21.27
C LEU A 233 -2.39 -20.72 21.70
N GLN A 234 -1.37 -21.33 21.08
CA GLN A 234 -0.89 -22.65 21.44
C GLN A 234 -0.34 -22.69 22.89
N GLU A 235 0.45 -21.67 23.25
CA GLU A 235 1.00 -21.56 24.59
C GLU A 235 -0.09 -21.36 25.66
N ARG A 236 -1.11 -20.51 25.39
CA ARG A 236 -2.28 -20.37 26.28
C ARG A 236 -3.01 -21.71 26.45
N ASN A 237 -3.19 -22.48 25.40
CA ASN A 237 -3.82 -23.81 25.47
C ASN A 237 -2.96 -24.82 26.23
N ARG A 238 -1.63 -24.73 26.13
CA ARG A 238 -0.68 -25.56 26.88
C ARG A 238 -0.76 -25.22 28.36
N ILE A 239 -0.66 -23.93 28.72
CA ILE A 239 -0.76 -23.45 30.10
C ILE A 239 -2.11 -23.85 30.72
N ALA A 240 -3.21 -23.68 29.98
CA ALA A 240 -4.54 -24.06 30.48
C ALA A 240 -4.64 -25.56 30.80
N ARG A 241 -4.03 -26.43 30.00
CA ARG A 241 -3.96 -27.88 30.30
C ARG A 241 -3.10 -28.17 31.52
N GLU A 242 -1.93 -27.56 31.60
CA GLU A 242 -1.00 -27.76 32.71
C GLU A 242 -1.58 -27.31 34.05
N ILE A 243 -2.30 -26.17 34.09
CA ILE A 243 -3.04 -25.71 35.26
C ILE A 243 -4.16 -26.69 35.61
N HIS A 244 -4.92 -27.18 34.63
CA HIS A 244 -5.99 -28.15 34.87
C HIS A 244 -5.46 -29.45 35.48
N ASP A 245 -4.37 -29.97 34.90
CA ASP A 245 -3.81 -31.26 35.28
C ASP A 245 -3.08 -31.22 36.65
N SER A 246 -2.34 -30.13 36.94
CA SER A 246 -1.60 -30.04 38.20
C SER A 246 -2.42 -29.47 39.35
N VAL A 247 -2.97 -28.26 39.15
CA VAL A 247 -3.69 -27.56 40.24
C VAL A 247 -5.09 -28.15 40.42
N GLY A 248 -5.78 -28.45 39.31
CA GLY A 248 -7.13 -29.02 39.38
C GLY A 248 -7.15 -30.37 40.09
N HIS A 249 -6.24 -31.31 39.76
CA HIS A 249 -6.16 -32.61 40.43
C HIS A 249 -5.72 -32.51 41.88
N SER A 250 -4.79 -31.60 42.22
CA SER A 250 -4.36 -31.39 43.62
C SER A 250 -5.49 -30.87 44.51
N LEU A 251 -6.29 -29.92 44.02
CA LEU A 251 -7.45 -29.38 44.77
C LEU A 251 -8.57 -30.41 44.92
N VAL A 252 -8.80 -31.25 43.91
CA VAL A 252 -9.76 -32.37 44.01
C VAL A 252 -9.31 -33.37 45.08
N ALA A 253 -8.04 -33.78 45.05
CA ALA A 253 -7.47 -34.69 46.07
C ALA A 253 -7.57 -34.09 47.48
N GLN A 254 -7.25 -32.80 47.65
CA GLN A 254 -7.40 -32.10 48.92
C GLN A 254 -8.87 -32.06 49.39
N SER A 255 -9.82 -31.78 48.48
CA SER A 255 -11.24 -31.78 48.82
C SER A 255 -11.73 -33.15 49.29
N ILE A 256 -11.28 -34.25 48.68
CA ILE A 256 -11.61 -35.61 49.08
C ILE A 256 -11.05 -35.91 50.49
N GLN A 257 -9.80 -35.50 50.78
CA GLN A 257 -9.22 -35.70 52.12
C GLN A 257 -9.97 -34.92 53.18
N LEU A 258 -10.38 -33.67 52.92
CA LEU A 258 -11.19 -32.89 53.82
C LEU A 258 -12.58 -33.52 54.05
N GLU A 259 -13.16 -34.16 53.04
CA GLU A 259 -14.43 -34.89 53.13
C GLU A 259 -14.27 -36.14 53.99
N ASN A 260 -13.18 -36.92 53.84
CA ASN A 260 -12.87 -38.07 54.66
C ASN A 260 -12.67 -37.67 56.12
N VAL A 261 -11.97 -36.58 56.43
CA VAL A 261 -11.79 -36.08 57.79
C VAL A 261 -13.14 -35.69 58.41
N ALA A 262 -14.04 -35.06 57.64
CA ALA A 262 -15.38 -34.68 58.09
C ALA A 262 -16.25 -35.91 58.44
N MET A 263 -16.07 -37.03 57.74
CA MET A 263 -16.77 -38.28 58.01
C MET A 263 -16.27 -38.98 59.28
N LEU A 264 -15.01 -38.79 59.65
CA LEU A 264 -14.37 -39.43 60.83
C LEU A 264 -14.56 -38.60 62.13
N LEU A 265 -15.13 -37.41 62.08
CA LEU A 265 -15.36 -36.58 63.24
C LEU A 265 -16.54 -37.10 64.03
N PRO A 266 -16.33 -37.45 65.37
CA PRO A 266 -17.36 -38.05 66.20
C PRO A 266 -18.48 -37.07 66.63
N GLN A 267 -18.17 -35.77 66.66
CA GLN A 267 -19.13 -34.68 66.95
C GLN A 267 -19.16 -33.69 65.82
N LYS A 268 -20.34 -33.42 65.27
CA LYS A 268 -20.58 -32.46 64.20
C LYS A 268 -20.73 -31.00 64.69
N THR A 269 -20.42 -30.73 65.92
CA THR A 269 -20.55 -29.40 66.54
C THR A 269 -19.27 -29.04 67.29
N GLY A 270 -18.86 -27.77 67.16
CA GLY A 270 -17.69 -27.22 67.89
C GLY A 270 -16.68 -26.54 66.92
N PRO A 271 -15.72 -25.80 67.46
CA PRO A 271 -14.78 -25.00 66.69
C PRO A 271 -14.00 -25.76 65.57
N LEU A 272 -13.73 -27.07 65.78
CA LEU A 272 -13.06 -27.91 64.83
C LEU A 272 -13.94 -28.23 63.62
N ALA A 273 -15.24 -28.51 63.86
CA ALA A 273 -16.18 -28.74 62.76
C ALA A 273 -16.38 -27.46 61.92
N ASP A 274 -16.46 -26.29 62.55
CA ASP A 274 -16.59 -25.00 61.86
C ASP A 274 -15.35 -24.70 61.02
N HIS A 275 -14.14 -24.97 61.55
CA HIS A 275 -12.90 -24.79 60.76
C HIS A 275 -12.79 -25.77 59.59
N LEU A 276 -13.26 -26.99 59.74
CA LEU A 276 -13.27 -27.99 58.66
C LEU A 276 -14.27 -27.61 57.58
N ASP A 277 -15.48 -27.20 57.92
CA ASP A 277 -16.48 -26.76 56.97
C ASP A 277 -16.03 -25.51 56.21
N LYS A 278 -15.38 -24.57 56.88
CA LYS A 278 -14.77 -23.42 56.26
C LYS A 278 -13.63 -23.80 55.28
N SER A 279 -12.78 -24.76 55.65
CA SER A 279 -11.72 -25.28 54.81
C SER A 279 -12.25 -26.00 53.55
N ARG A 280 -13.34 -26.77 53.69
CA ARG A 280 -14.05 -27.44 52.58
C ARG A 280 -14.68 -26.40 51.63
N GLN A 281 -15.27 -25.34 52.18
CA GLN A 281 -15.84 -24.25 51.38
C GLN A 281 -14.75 -23.53 50.58
N LEU A 282 -13.64 -23.14 51.21
CA LEU A 282 -12.50 -22.51 50.52
C LEU A 282 -11.90 -23.41 49.45
N GLY A 283 -11.79 -24.71 49.66
CA GLY A 283 -11.31 -25.66 48.65
C GLY A 283 -12.24 -25.74 47.41
N ARG A 284 -13.55 -25.74 47.62
CA ARG A 284 -14.55 -25.70 46.55
C ARG A 284 -14.50 -24.41 45.76
N GLU A 285 -14.39 -23.27 46.42
CA GLU A 285 -14.26 -21.96 45.80
C GLU A 285 -12.98 -21.86 45.00
N ALA A 286 -11.83 -22.33 45.53
CA ALA A 286 -10.56 -22.34 44.81
C ALA A 286 -10.62 -23.21 43.53
N LEU A 287 -11.24 -24.40 43.63
CA LEU A 287 -11.42 -25.29 42.48
C LEU A 287 -12.29 -24.65 41.39
N GLN A 288 -13.35 -23.95 41.78
CA GLN A 288 -14.24 -23.22 40.89
C GLN A 288 -13.50 -22.06 40.20
N HIS A 289 -12.69 -21.30 40.96
CA HIS A 289 -11.87 -20.21 40.38
C HIS A 289 -10.83 -20.72 39.37
N VAL A 290 -10.16 -21.84 39.69
CA VAL A 290 -9.21 -22.44 38.76
C VAL A 290 -9.91 -22.90 37.47
N ARG A 291 -11.05 -23.63 37.60
CA ARG A 291 -11.83 -24.05 36.42
C ARG A 291 -12.29 -22.87 35.58
N GLN A 292 -12.72 -21.78 36.20
CA GLN A 292 -13.15 -20.56 35.51
C GLN A 292 -11.97 -19.88 34.80
N SER A 293 -10.79 -19.81 35.47
CA SER A 293 -9.56 -19.25 34.86
C SER A 293 -9.09 -20.07 33.66
N VAL A 294 -9.09 -21.40 33.78
CA VAL A 294 -8.74 -22.32 32.70
C VAL A 294 -9.71 -22.22 31.51
N ALA A 295 -11.02 -22.13 31.79
CA ALA A 295 -12.05 -21.93 30.79
C ALA A 295 -11.82 -20.61 30.03
N THR A 296 -11.41 -19.55 30.74
CA THR A 296 -11.10 -18.24 30.13
C THR A 296 -9.89 -18.29 29.18
N LEU A 297 -8.91 -19.15 29.48
CA LEU A 297 -7.73 -19.37 28.63
C LEU A 297 -8.02 -20.25 27.39
N ARG A 298 -8.96 -21.17 27.51
CA ARG A 298 -9.24 -22.23 26.51
C ARG A 298 -10.27 -21.86 25.44
N HIS A 299 -11.23 -20.99 25.73
CA HIS A 299 -12.37 -20.76 24.84
C HIS A 299 -12.24 -19.46 24.05
N HIS A 300 -12.39 -19.58 22.74
CA HIS A 300 -12.80 -18.44 21.90
C HIS A 300 -14.23 -18.07 22.33
N PRO A 301 -14.49 -16.87 22.84
CA PRO A 301 -15.75 -16.56 23.53
C PRO A 301 -17.00 -16.79 22.68
N LEU A 302 -16.91 -16.61 21.38
CA LEU A 302 -18.05 -16.67 20.48
C LEU A 302 -18.23 -18.03 19.79
N GLN A 303 -17.21 -18.91 19.76
CA GLN A 303 -17.25 -20.24 19.12
C GLN A 303 -17.88 -20.24 17.71
N GLY A 304 -17.69 -19.17 16.93
CA GLY A 304 -18.29 -19.00 15.60
C GLY A 304 -19.78 -18.61 15.60
N LYS A 305 -20.40 -18.35 16.75
CA LYS A 305 -21.77 -17.83 16.86
C LYS A 305 -21.78 -16.31 16.68
N ALA A 306 -22.88 -15.77 16.16
CA ALA A 306 -23.11 -14.33 16.13
C ALA A 306 -23.15 -13.76 17.55
N LEU A 307 -22.67 -12.52 17.73
CA LEU A 307 -22.58 -11.86 19.03
C LEU A 307 -23.94 -11.84 19.74
N ALA A 308 -25.03 -11.52 19.03
CA ALA A 308 -26.36 -11.48 19.60
C ALA A 308 -26.80 -12.83 20.19
N VAL A 309 -26.49 -13.95 19.50
CA VAL A 309 -26.83 -15.31 19.96
C VAL A 309 -26.00 -15.69 21.18
N ALA A 310 -24.73 -15.32 21.19
CA ALA A 310 -23.84 -15.60 22.33
C ALA A 310 -24.26 -14.83 23.59
N ILE A 311 -24.64 -13.55 23.45
CA ILE A 311 -25.16 -12.74 24.56
C ILE A 311 -26.49 -13.32 25.07
N ALA A 312 -27.42 -13.69 24.17
CA ALA A 312 -28.69 -14.30 24.57
C ALA A 312 -28.47 -15.58 25.40
N SER A 313 -27.50 -16.41 25.02
CA SER A 313 -27.13 -17.61 25.80
C SER A 313 -26.60 -17.27 27.20
N LEU A 314 -25.73 -16.23 27.30
CA LEU A 314 -25.24 -15.75 28.60
C LEU A 314 -26.36 -15.25 29.52
N LEU A 315 -27.32 -14.50 28.97
CA LEU A 315 -28.45 -13.97 29.73
C LEU A 315 -29.36 -15.07 30.23
N GLN A 316 -29.64 -16.09 29.41
CA GLN A 316 -30.40 -17.26 29.82
C GLN A 316 -29.72 -18.03 30.97
N GLU A 317 -28.42 -18.25 30.87
CA GLU A 317 -27.62 -18.90 31.90
C GLU A 317 -27.64 -18.09 33.22
N PHE A 318 -27.48 -16.77 33.15
CA PHE A 318 -27.54 -15.87 34.27
C PHE A 318 -28.91 -15.90 34.95
N GLN A 319 -30.00 -15.78 34.19
CA GLN A 319 -31.38 -15.85 34.74
C GLN A 319 -31.66 -17.18 35.43
N HIS A 320 -31.16 -18.28 34.84
CA HIS A 320 -31.34 -19.61 35.42
C HIS A 320 -30.59 -19.78 36.77
N ASN A 321 -29.39 -19.22 36.84
CA ASN A 321 -28.51 -19.40 38.00
C ASN A 321 -28.82 -18.43 39.16
N CYS A 322 -29.21 -17.20 38.84
CA CYS A 322 -29.40 -16.14 39.86
C CYS A 322 -30.86 -15.84 40.18
N ALA A 323 -31.80 -16.32 39.37
CA ALA A 323 -33.25 -16.02 39.46
C ALA A 323 -33.58 -14.50 39.37
N ILE A 324 -32.66 -13.70 38.82
CA ILE A 324 -32.85 -12.27 38.61
C ILE A 324 -33.40 -12.05 37.17
N PRO A 325 -34.55 -11.37 37.01
CA PRO A 325 -35.08 -11.05 35.69
C PRO A 325 -34.16 -10.06 34.95
N VAL A 326 -33.91 -10.35 33.67
CA VAL A 326 -33.13 -9.49 32.77
C VAL A 326 -34.00 -9.00 31.65
N GLU A 327 -34.13 -7.69 31.52
CA GLU A 327 -34.75 -7.03 30.37
C GLU A 327 -33.67 -6.75 29.32
N ALA A 328 -33.65 -7.53 28.26
CA ALA A 328 -32.60 -7.43 27.26
C ALA A 328 -33.12 -6.92 25.91
N LYS A 329 -32.42 -5.94 25.33
CA LYS A 329 -32.65 -5.44 23.97
C LYS A 329 -31.34 -5.52 23.20
N VAL A 330 -31.22 -6.53 22.31
CA VAL A 330 -30.03 -6.70 21.48
C VAL A 330 -30.45 -6.48 20.02
N GLN A 331 -29.97 -5.38 19.42
CA GLN A 331 -30.26 -4.97 18.06
C GLN A 331 -28.96 -4.68 17.33
N ILE A 332 -28.48 -5.64 16.57
CA ILE A 332 -27.25 -5.57 15.76
C ILE A 332 -27.65 -5.81 14.32
N GLU A 333 -27.56 -4.79 13.45
CA GLU A 333 -27.90 -4.90 12.02
C GLU A 333 -26.75 -5.52 11.23
N VAL A 334 -25.51 -5.19 11.58
CA VAL A 334 -24.30 -5.70 10.93
C VAL A 334 -23.34 -6.21 12.00
N GLU A 335 -22.89 -7.45 11.84
CA GLU A 335 -21.95 -8.07 12.79
C GLU A 335 -20.66 -7.26 12.89
N PRO A 336 -20.19 -6.93 14.11
CA PRO A 336 -18.93 -6.22 14.31
C PRO A 336 -17.72 -7.10 13.99
N SER A 337 -16.52 -6.50 13.96
CA SER A 337 -15.28 -7.28 13.81
C SER A 337 -15.15 -8.33 14.91
N PRO A 338 -14.48 -9.47 14.67
CA PRO A 338 -14.31 -10.54 15.68
C PRO A 338 -13.71 -10.06 16.99
N GLU A 339 -12.81 -9.06 16.93
CA GLU A 339 -12.17 -8.46 18.09
C GLU A 339 -13.17 -7.66 18.93
N VAL A 340 -13.99 -6.82 18.28
CA VAL A 340 -15.04 -6.02 18.93
C VAL A 340 -16.11 -6.93 19.51
N ALA A 341 -16.56 -7.92 18.74
CA ALA A 341 -17.53 -8.90 19.20
C ALA A 341 -17.06 -9.67 20.46
N THR A 342 -15.79 -10.11 20.43
CA THR A 342 -15.15 -10.79 21.58
C THR A 342 -15.06 -9.88 22.80
N ALA A 343 -14.68 -8.62 22.61
CA ALA A 343 -14.57 -7.66 23.71
C ALA A 343 -15.94 -7.37 24.35
N LEU A 344 -16.96 -7.10 23.55
CA LEU A 344 -18.33 -6.88 24.04
C LEU A 344 -18.88 -8.09 24.79
N TYR A 345 -18.71 -9.30 24.24
CA TYR A 345 -19.11 -10.53 24.94
C TYR A 345 -18.45 -10.64 26.31
N ARG A 346 -17.14 -10.39 26.43
CA ARG A 346 -16.40 -10.46 27.70
C ARG A 346 -16.82 -9.37 28.68
N ILE A 347 -17.15 -8.18 28.20
CA ILE A 347 -17.67 -7.10 29.04
C ILE A 347 -19.04 -7.49 29.62
N VAL A 348 -19.94 -8.03 28.81
CA VAL A 348 -21.23 -8.53 29.30
C VAL A 348 -21.05 -9.65 30.30
N GLN A 349 -20.19 -10.62 30.07
CA GLN A 349 -19.89 -11.73 30.98
C GLN A 349 -19.38 -11.24 32.31
N GLU A 350 -18.43 -10.29 32.33
CA GLU A 350 -17.85 -9.75 33.56
C GLU A 350 -18.87 -8.89 34.34
N ALA A 351 -19.67 -8.09 33.61
CA ALA A 351 -20.71 -7.28 34.21
C ALA A 351 -21.76 -8.18 34.93
N LEU A 352 -22.26 -9.23 34.28
CA LEU A 352 -23.21 -10.18 34.89
C LEU A 352 -22.60 -10.92 36.04
N THR A 353 -21.30 -11.25 35.98
CA THR A 353 -20.59 -11.87 37.11
C THR A 353 -20.53 -10.92 38.34
N ASN A 354 -20.24 -9.63 38.07
CA ASN A 354 -20.20 -8.63 39.15
C ASN A 354 -21.58 -8.41 39.75
N ILE A 355 -22.64 -8.36 38.96
CA ILE A 355 -24.02 -8.27 39.42
C ILE A 355 -24.36 -9.47 40.34
N SER A 356 -24.09 -10.68 39.86
CA SER A 356 -24.35 -11.91 40.59
C SER A 356 -23.63 -11.95 41.96
N LYS A 357 -22.39 -11.45 42.02
CA LYS A 357 -21.55 -11.54 43.23
C LYS A 357 -21.74 -10.39 44.21
N HIS A 358 -22.06 -9.21 43.72
CA HIS A 358 -21.88 -7.97 44.47
C HIS A 358 -23.11 -7.07 44.53
N SER A 359 -24.07 -7.15 43.60
CA SER A 359 -25.07 -6.09 43.48
C SER A 359 -26.27 -6.27 44.41
N GLN A 360 -26.68 -7.49 44.74
CA GLN A 360 -27.97 -7.80 45.40
C GLN A 360 -29.16 -7.18 44.63
N ALA A 361 -29.04 -7.05 43.30
CA ALA A 361 -30.09 -6.50 42.48
C ALA A 361 -31.26 -7.47 42.32
N ASP A 362 -32.46 -6.93 42.15
CA ASP A 362 -33.66 -7.69 41.79
C ASP A 362 -34.07 -7.54 40.30
N ARG A 363 -33.41 -6.65 39.57
CA ARG A 363 -33.61 -6.42 38.14
C ARG A 363 -32.33 -5.97 37.45
N VAL A 364 -32.12 -6.47 36.22
CA VAL A 364 -31.02 -6.07 35.33
C VAL A 364 -31.60 -5.65 33.99
N GLN A 365 -31.08 -4.55 33.43
CA GLN A 365 -31.39 -4.10 32.08
C GLN A 365 -30.12 -4.15 31.23
N LEU A 366 -30.22 -4.72 30.01
CA LEU A 366 -29.13 -4.76 29.04
C LEU A 366 -29.63 -4.26 27.71
N SER A 367 -28.97 -3.27 27.14
CA SER A 367 -29.21 -2.85 25.79
C SER A 367 -27.91 -2.84 24.98
N LEU A 368 -27.93 -3.48 23.82
CA LEU A 368 -26.87 -3.43 22.82
C LEU A 368 -27.47 -3.01 21.49
N CYS A 369 -27.17 -1.80 21.07
CA CYS A 369 -27.80 -1.18 19.91
C CYS A 369 -26.77 -0.63 18.93
N ASP A 370 -27.07 -0.77 17.65
CA ASP A 370 -26.34 -0.12 16.56
C ASP A 370 -26.58 1.40 16.56
N ARG A 371 -25.49 2.15 16.32
CA ARG A 371 -25.49 3.57 16.01
C ARG A 371 -24.72 3.82 14.70
N PRO A 372 -24.88 4.95 14.06
CA PRO A 372 -24.10 5.28 12.86
C PRO A 372 -22.59 5.26 13.16
N GLY A 373 -21.90 4.19 12.73
CA GLY A 373 -20.47 3.97 12.93
C GLY A 373 -20.05 3.21 14.19
N ASP A 374 -20.88 3.15 15.24
CA ASP A 374 -20.54 2.60 16.54
C ASP A 374 -21.59 1.60 17.05
N LEU A 375 -21.18 0.81 18.05
CA LEU A 375 -22.04 -0.02 18.86
C LEU A 375 -22.10 0.54 20.27
N LYS A 376 -23.30 0.71 20.82
CA LYS A 376 -23.51 1.13 22.20
C LYS A 376 -24.05 -0.03 23.02
N LEU A 377 -23.33 -0.39 24.10
CA LEU A 377 -23.74 -1.33 25.13
C LEU A 377 -24.04 -0.56 26.40
N ASP A 378 -25.20 -0.75 26.98
CA ASP A 378 -25.61 -0.27 28.29
C ASP A 378 -26.03 -1.47 29.14
N ILE A 379 -25.50 -1.58 30.35
CA ILE A 379 -25.87 -2.59 31.36
C ILE A 379 -26.15 -1.85 32.66
N GLU A 380 -27.33 -2.06 33.24
CA GLU A 380 -27.78 -1.39 34.48
C GLU A 380 -28.38 -2.40 35.40
N ASP A 381 -28.01 -2.34 36.68
CA ASP A 381 -28.63 -3.07 37.79
C ASP A 381 -29.14 -2.09 38.86
N ASN A 382 -30.19 -2.50 39.56
CA ASN A 382 -30.80 -1.73 40.63
C ASN A 382 -30.35 -2.17 42.02
N GLY A 383 -29.14 -2.70 42.14
CA GLY A 383 -28.61 -3.22 43.39
C GLY A 383 -28.03 -2.16 44.32
N GLN A 384 -27.24 -2.62 45.33
CA GLN A 384 -26.67 -1.74 46.37
C GLN A 384 -25.67 -0.69 45.85
N GLY A 385 -25.16 -0.83 44.60
CA GLY A 385 -24.15 0.05 44.08
C GLY A 385 -22.87 0.12 44.90
N PHE A 386 -21.99 1.05 44.55
CA PHE A 386 -20.73 1.30 45.28
C PHE A 386 -20.17 2.68 44.90
N ASP A 387 -19.20 3.16 45.69
CA ASP A 387 -18.44 4.37 45.38
C ASP A 387 -17.22 4.01 44.52
N PRO A 388 -17.19 4.38 43.24
CA PRO A 388 -16.05 4.07 42.34
C PRO A 388 -14.73 4.65 42.82
N SER A 389 -14.72 5.71 43.59
CA SER A 389 -13.50 6.35 44.11
C SER A 389 -12.82 5.58 45.23
N GLN A 390 -13.58 4.80 46.00
CA GLN A 390 -13.09 4.00 47.12
C GLN A 390 -12.71 2.57 46.70
N ASN A 391 -13.24 2.06 45.59
CA ASN A 391 -13.05 0.68 45.14
C ASN A 391 -12.02 0.58 44.05
N THR A 392 -10.75 0.77 44.37
CA THR A 392 -9.62 0.74 43.44
C THR A 392 -9.08 -0.66 43.10
N THR A 393 -9.57 -1.72 43.73
CA THR A 393 -8.99 -3.07 43.72
C THR A 393 -9.70 -4.07 42.82
N GLY A 394 -10.76 -3.69 42.11
CA GLY A 394 -11.51 -4.60 41.24
C GLY A 394 -10.85 -4.77 39.86
N PHE A 395 -10.10 -5.85 39.67
CA PHE A 395 -9.50 -6.22 38.37
C PHE A 395 -10.51 -6.29 37.23
N GLY A 396 -11.78 -6.61 37.50
CA GLY A 396 -12.82 -6.74 36.48
C GLY A 396 -13.16 -5.43 35.76
N LEU A 397 -13.39 -4.35 36.53
CA LEU A 397 -13.70 -3.03 35.98
C LEU A 397 -12.54 -2.45 35.20
N GLN A 398 -11.32 -2.62 35.67
CA GLN A 398 -10.11 -2.20 34.96
C GLN A 398 -9.96 -2.96 33.65
N SER A 399 -10.14 -4.28 33.65
CA SER A 399 -10.06 -5.13 32.48
C SER A 399 -11.10 -4.75 31.39
N MET A 400 -12.34 -4.42 31.81
CA MET A 400 -13.37 -3.94 30.89
C MET A 400 -12.96 -2.61 30.24
N ARG A 401 -12.43 -1.66 31.01
CA ARG A 401 -11.94 -0.36 30.52
C ARG A 401 -10.76 -0.53 29.55
N GLU A 402 -9.77 -1.33 29.91
CA GLU A 402 -8.59 -1.59 29.07
C GLU A 402 -8.97 -2.23 27.72
N ARG A 403 -9.87 -3.24 27.73
CA ARG A 403 -10.38 -3.87 26.51
C ARG A 403 -11.10 -2.89 25.59
N THR A 404 -11.93 -2.02 26.19
CA THR A 404 -12.66 -1.00 25.43
C THR A 404 -11.70 -0.01 24.78
N THR A 405 -10.74 0.50 25.57
CA THR A 405 -9.78 1.51 25.10
C THR A 405 -8.83 0.94 24.04
N ALA A 406 -8.39 -0.32 24.18
CA ALA A 406 -7.51 -0.98 23.20
C ALA A 406 -8.12 -1.09 21.78
N LEU A 407 -9.45 -1.07 21.68
CA LEU A 407 -10.19 -1.11 20.42
C LEU A 407 -10.72 0.26 19.99
N GLY A 408 -10.21 1.35 20.60
CA GLY A 408 -10.62 2.73 20.25
C GLY A 408 -12.00 3.13 20.78
N GLY A 409 -12.57 2.37 21.72
CA GLY A 409 -13.86 2.64 22.33
C GLY A 409 -13.77 3.49 23.61
N SER A 410 -14.94 3.84 24.15
CA SER A 410 -15.10 4.63 25.39
C SER A 410 -15.89 3.84 26.42
N PHE A 411 -15.38 3.81 27.66
CA PHE A 411 -15.97 3.11 28.80
C PHE A 411 -16.39 4.11 29.87
N TYR A 412 -17.66 4.06 30.30
CA TYR A 412 -18.25 4.88 31.33
C TYR A 412 -18.86 4.00 32.41
N LEU A 413 -18.62 4.35 33.65
CA LEU A 413 -19.15 3.68 34.83
C LEU A 413 -19.84 4.72 35.72
N HIS A 414 -21.09 4.45 36.03
CA HIS A 414 -21.89 5.23 36.97
C HIS A 414 -22.37 4.28 38.08
N SER A 415 -21.99 4.53 39.33
CA SER A 415 -22.49 3.81 40.47
C SER A 415 -22.48 4.72 41.71
N GLN A 416 -23.48 4.59 42.54
CA GLN A 416 -23.58 5.24 43.85
C GLN A 416 -24.15 4.23 44.87
N PRO A 417 -23.76 4.30 46.14
CA PRO A 417 -24.36 3.46 47.18
C PRO A 417 -25.89 3.58 47.14
N GLU A 418 -26.58 2.42 47.25
CA GLU A 418 -28.04 2.27 47.22
C GLU A 418 -28.74 2.70 45.90
N GLN A 419 -28.01 2.97 44.84
CA GLN A 419 -28.58 3.40 43.56
C GLN A 419 -28.23 2.47 42.37
N GLY A 420 -27.60 1.34 42.64
CA GLY A 420 -27.20 0.39 41.64
C GLY A 420 -25.95 0.80 40.86
N CYS A 421 -25.71 0.13 39.73
CA CYS A 421 -24.56 0.36 38.88
C CYS A 421 -24.96 0.36 37.41
N GLN A 422 -24.43 1.32 36.65
CA GLN A 422 -24.56 1.41 35.20
C GLN A 422 -23.19 1.38 34.52
N ILE A 423 -23.03 0.48 33.56
CA ILE A 423 -21.87 0.36 32.70
C ILE A 423 -22.31 0.71 31.28
N GLN A 424 -21.66 1.72 30.68
CA GLN A 424 -21.89 2.12 29.32
C GLN A 424 -20.59 1.97 28.51
N VAL A 425 -20.69 1.32 27.38
CA VAL A 425 -19.57 1.13 26.46
C VAL A 425 -19.97 1.57 25.05
N VAL A 426 -19.12 2.34 24.42
CA VAL A 426 -19.26 2.73 23.00
C VAL A 426 -18.03 2.21 22.28
N MET A 427 -18.24 1.38 21.26
CA MET A 427 -17.16 0.81 20.46
C MET A 427 -17.35 1.06 18.98
N PRO A 428 -16.28 1.44 18.24
CA PRO A 428 -16.34 1.49 16.79
C PRO A 428 -16.59 0.07 16.26
N ARG A 429 -17.43 -0.05 15.22
CA ARG A 429 -17.80 -1.36 14.64
C ARG A 429 -16.60 -2.10 14.06
N GLN A 430 -15.62 -1.35 13.50
CA GLN A 430 -14.30 -1.84 13.13
C GLN A 430 -13.30 -1.27 14.11
N GLY A 431 -12.74 -2.12 14.98
CA GLY A 431 -11.73 -1.69 15.93
C GLY A 431 -10.54 -1.06 15.20
N VAL A 432 -10.11 0.11 15.68
CA VAL A 432 -8.86 0.72 15.23
C VAL A 432 -7.74 -0.08 15.86
N VAL A 433 -7.11 -0.96 15.10
CA VAL A 433 -5.87 -1.62 15.51
C VAL A 433 -4.77 -0.56 15.41
N SER A 434 -4.34 -0.04 16.57
CA SER A 434 -3.18 0.87 16.70
C SER A 434 -1.87 0.16 16.42
#